data_1bb7a4642bd259a267622c3d3d380b84
#
_entry.id   1bb7a4642bd259a267622c3d3d380b84
#
_cell.length_a   1.000
_cell.length_b   1.000
_cell.length_c   1.000
_cell.angle_alpha   90.00
_cell.angle_beta   90.00
_cell.angle_gamma   90.00
#
_symmetry.space_group_name_H-M   'P 1'
#
loop_
_entity.id
_entity.type
_entity.pdbx_description
1 polymer ?
#
loop_
_entity_poly.entity_id
_entity_poly.type
_entity_poly.pdbx_seq_one_letter_code
_entity_poly.pdbx_strand_id
1 'polypeptide(L)'
;AVAIPRYTASVTAAEEAAENAVITGVQAGLENYATEKLMSEGRRIYPENPWDALATAPSGKTADDSDADADGEWTFNSASTGTFTVNGVSHTATGSITHQRGDNTRWRWLYSEGTRTGDAAVVGALESSPTQIN
;
A
#
# COMPACT_ATOMS: atom_id res chain seq x y z
N ALA A 1 28.16 13.98 19.69
CA ALA A 1 27.75 12.59 19.62
C ALA A 1 26.34 12.38 20.14
N VAL A 2 25.88 13.25 21.05
CA VAL A 2 24.54 13.15 21.64
C VAL A 2 23.45 13.43 20.61
N ALA A 3 23.73 14.22 19.58
CA ALA A 3 22.75 14.58 18.54
C ALA A 3 22.39 13.42 17.59
N ILE A 4 23.24 12.41 17.46
CA ILE A 4 23.07 11.34 16.47
C ILE A 4 21.80 10.50 16.71
N PRO A 5 21.54 9.95 17.92
CA PRO A 5 20.32 9.18 18.16
C PRO A 5 19.05 10.00 17.97
N ARG A 6 19.06 11.26 18.39
CA ARG A 6 17.93 12.17 18.23
C ARG A 6 17.69 12.48 16.75
N TYR A 7 18.75 12.68 16.00
CA TYR A 7 18.67 12.92 14.55
C TYR A 7 18.09 11.72 13.83
N THR A 8 18.52 10.50 14.17
CA THR A 8 18.01 9.27 13.59
C THR A 8 16.51 9.10 13.88
N ALA A 9 16.08 9.35 15.10
CA ALA A 9 14.65 9.29 15.47
C ALA A 9 13.83 10.30 14.67
N SER A 10 14.34 11.52 14.45
CA SER A 10 13.69 12.55 13.64
C SER A 10 13.56 12.12 12.17
N VAL A 11 14.59 11.51 11.61
CA VAL A 11 14.56 11.01 10.24
C VAL A 11 13.54 9.88 10.09
N THR A 12 13.48 8.96 11.05
CA THR A 12 12.49 7.87 11.05
C THR A 12 11.07 8.42 11.11
N ALA A 13 10.82 9.40 11.98
CA ALA A 13 9.49 10.03 12.09
C ALA A 13 9.10 10.74 10.78
N ALA A 14 10.04 11.38 10.10
CA ALA A 14 9.82 12.02 8.82
C ALA A 14 9.48 10.99 7.73
N GLU A 15 10.17 9.86 7.72
CA GLU A 15 9.89 8.76 6.79
C GLU A 15 8.50 8.17 7.03
N GLU A 16 8.12 7.97 8.27
CA GLU A 16 6.77 7.47 8.62
C GLU A 16 5.68 8.46 8.16
N ALA A 17 5.90 9.74 8.36
CA ALA A 17 4.93 10.77 7.91
C ALA A 17 4.82 10.77 6.38
N ALA A 18 5.93 10.63 5.67
CA ALA A 18 5.93 10.55 4.20
C ALA A 18 5.22 9.28 3.71
N GLU A 19 5.46 8.15 4.37
CA GLU A 19 4.77 6.89 4.07
C GLU A 19 3.26 7.02 4.26
N ASN A 20 2.84 7.61 5.38
CA ASN A 20 1.42 7.83 5.66
C ASN A 20 0.76 8.71 4.59
N ALA A 21 1.46 9.72 4.11
CA ALA A 21 0.97 10.57 3.04
C ALA A 21 0.80 9.80 1.73
N VAL A 22 1.76 8.93 1.38
CA VAL A 22 1.69 8.09 0.18
C VAL A 22 0.50 7.13 0.29
N ILE A 23 0.38 6.42 1.40
CA ILE A 23 -0.70 5.43 1.59
C ILE A 23 -2.08 6.12 1.60
N THR A 24 -2.22 7.27 2.23
CA THR A 24 -3.46 8.04 2.20
C THR A 24 -3.82 8.46 0.77
N GLY A 25 -2.81 8.86 -0.01
CA GLY A 25 -3.00 9.18 -1.43
C GLY A 25 -3.44 7.98 -2.25
N VAL A 26 -2.86 6.81 -2.00
CA VAL A 26 -3.27 5.56 -2.65
C VAL A 26 -4.72 5.22 -2.29
N GLN A 27 -5.08 5.31 -1.02
CA GLN A 27 -6.45 5.04 -0.56
C GLN A 27 -7.45 5.96 -1.25
N ALA A 28 -7.16 7.25 -1.37
CA ALA A 28 -8.03 8.19 -2.07
C ALA A 28 -8.15 7.84 -3.57
N GLY A 29 -7.05 7.46 -4.20
CA GLY A 29 -7.06 7.02 -5.60
C GLY A 29 -7.86 5.74 -5.80
N LEU A 30 -7.76 4.79 -4.88
CA LEU A 30 -8.53 3.54 -4.91
C LEU A 30 -10.04 3.82 -4.80
N GLU A 31 -10.45 4.74 -3.93
CA GLU A 31 -11.86 5.13 -3.81
C GLU A 31 -12.38 5.78 -5.09
N ASN A 32 -11.60 6.65 -5.71
CA ASN A 32 -11.98 7.24 -7.00
C ASN A 32 -12.09 6.18 -8.09
N TYR A 33 -11.13 5.26 -8.16
CA TYR A 33 -11.14 4.14 -9.11
C TYR A 33 -12.40 3.29 -8.92
N ALA A 34 -12.70 2.91 -7.68
CA ALA A 34 -13.88 2.10 -7.36
C ALA A 34 -15.19 2.81 -7.73
N THR A 35 -15.26 4.12 -7.52
CA THR A 35 -16.43 4.92 -7.89
C THR A 35 -16.63 4.95 -9.40
N GLU A 36 -15.55 5.12 -10.17
CA GLU A 36 -15.61 5.10 -11.63
C GLU A 36 -16.06 3.72 -12.14
N LYS A 37 -15.56 2.64 -11.54
CA LYS A 37 -15.95 1.28 -11.88
C LYS A 37 -17.41 1.00 -11.55
N LEU A 38 -17.89 1.51 -10.42
CA LEU A 38 -19.32 1.40 -10.06
C LEU A 38 -20.18 2.04 -11.14
N MET A 39 -19.78 3.20 -11.65
CA MET A 39 -20.56 3.91 -12.68
C MET A 39 -20.46 3.24 -14.05
N SER A 40 -19.30 2.67 -14.41
CA SER A 40 -19.09 2.07 -15.73
C SER A 40 -19.45 0.58 -15.82
N GLU A 41 -19.26 -0.16 -14.73
CA GLU A 41 -19.44 -1.62 -14.69
C GLU A 41 -20.49 -2.09 -13.67
N GLY A 42 -21.01 -1.18 -12.85
CA GLY A 42 -22.03 -1.50 -11.84
C GLY A 42 -21.50 -2.14 -10.58
N ARG A 43 -20.22 -2.17 -10.36
CA ARG A 43 -19.58 -2.77 -9.17
C ARG A 43 -18.38 -1.98 -8.74
N ARG A 44 -18.23 -1.79 -7.43
CA ARG A 44 -17.03 -1.18 -6.85
C ARG A 44 -15.91 -2.23 -6.82
N ILE A 45 -14.88 -2.05 -7.63
CA ILE A 45 -13.70 -2.90 -7.67
C ILE A 45 -12.44 -2.06 -7.59
N TYR A 46 -11.39 -2.62 -7.00
CA TYR A 46 -10.06 -2.03 -6.97
C TYR A 46 -9.20 -2.63 -8.09
N PRO A 47 -8.16 -1.93 -8.55
CA PRO A 47 -7.27 -2.46 -9.58
C PRO A 47 -6.44 -3.63 -9.05
N GLU A 48 -5.93 -4.47 -9.94
CA GLU A 48 -5.01 -5.54 -9.56
C GLU A 48 -3.74 -4.99 -8.93
N ASN A 49 -3.23 -3.89 -9.45
CA ASN A 49 -2.08 -3.17 -8.91
C ASN A 49 -2.56 -1.83 -8.35
N PRO A 50 -2.42 -1.58 -7.04
CA PRO A 50 -2.92 -0.34 -6.43
C PRO A 50 -2.28 0.93 -6.98
N TRP A 51 -1.06 0.84 -7.52
CA TRP A 51 -0.41 2.00 -8.14
C TRP A 51 -1.16 2.51 -9.38
N ASP A 52 -1.94 1.66 -10.03
CA ASP A 52 -2.75 2.05 -11.19
C ASP A 52 -3.87 3.03 -10.85
N ALA A 53 -4.20 3.16 -9.57
CA ALA A 53 -5.19 4.13 -9.11
C ALA A 53 -4.63 5.55 -8.95
N LEU A 54 -3.32 5.72 -9.07
CA LEU A 54 -2.66 7.01 -8.93
C LEU A 54 -2.33 7.62 -10.29
N ALA A 55 -2.63 8.91 -10.45
CA ALA A 55 -2.19 9.67 -11.62
C ALA A 55 -0.67 9.89 -11.61
N THR A 56 -0.10 10.07 -10.41
CA THR A 56 1.34 10.28 -10.22
C THR A 56 1.84 9.37 -9.12
N ALA A 57 2.80 8.50 -9.44
CA ALA A 57 3.43 7.62 -8.46
C ALA A 57 4.38 8.40 -7.55
N PRO A 58 4.63 7.93 -6.31
CA PRO A 58 5.60 8.56 -5.45
C PRO A 58 7.01 8.42 -6.00
N SER A 59 7.89 9.32 -5.57
CA SER A 59 9.33 9.20 -5.87
C SER A 59 9.86 7.87 -5.34
N GLY A 60 10.64 7.16 -6.13
CA GLY A 60 11.19 5.87 -5.76
C GLY A 60 10.32 4.66 -6.13
N LYS A 61 9.11 4.87 -6.65
CA LYS A 61 8.28 3.76 -7.14
C LYS A 61 8.95 3.13 -8.36
N THR A 62 9.09 1.80 -8.34
CA THR A 62 9.64 1.02 -9.43
C THR A 62 8.62 0.03 -9.97
N ALA A 63 8.93 -0.62 -11.08
CA ALA A 63 8.10 -1.66 -11.67
C ALA A 63 8.40 -3.07 -11.08
N ASP A 64 9.25 -3.14 -10.06
CA ASP A 64 9.61 -4.41 -9.43
C ASP A 64 8.38 -5.04 -8.78
N ASP A 65 8.13 -6.32 -9.08
CA ASP A 65 7.04 -7.12 -8.53
C ASP A 65 7.58 -8.03 -7.42
N SER A 66 8.37 -7.45 -6.52
CA SER A 66 8.90 -8.11 -5.34
C SER A 66 8.98 -7.09 -4.19
N ASP A 67 9.49 -7.51 -3.05
CA ASP A 67 9.69 -6.59 -1.94
C ASP A 67 10.75 -5.54 -2.30
N ALA A 68 10.55 -4.32 -1.84
CA ALA A 68 11.53 -3.25 -2.01
C ALA A 68 12.89 -3.68 -1.44
N ASP A 69 13.95 -3.44 -2.18
CA ASP A 69 15.31 -3.85 -1.79
C ASP A 69 16.35 -2.73 -1.93
N ALA A 70 15.91 -1.54 -2.27
CA ALA A 70 16.75 -0.34 -2.33
C ALA A 70 16.15 0.78 -1.48
N ASP A 71 17.02 1.57 -0.84
CA ASP A 71 16.58 2.67 0.02
C ASP A 71 15.64 3.63 -0.73
N GLY A 72 14.49 3.89 -0.15
CA GLY A 72 13.49 4.77 -0.73
C GLY A 72 12.61 4.14 -1.79
N GLU A 73 12.81 2.89 -2.13
CA GLU A 73 12.04 2.19 -3.15
C GLU A 73 10.62 1.88 -2.66
N TRP A 74 9.65 2.06 -3.55
CA TRP A 74 8.27 1.61 -3.40
C TRP A 74 7.96 0.56 -4.45
N THR A 75 7.40 -0.57 -4.04
CA THR A 75 7.02 -1.65 -4.96
C THR A 75 5.60 -2.13 -4.68
N PHE A 76 5.07 -2.94 -5.57
CA PHE A 76 3.91 -3.78 -5.31
C PHE A 76 4.31 -5.24 -5.53
N ASN A 77 4.28 -6.03 -4.48
CA ASN A 77 4.60 -7.47 -4.54
C ASN A 77 3.29 -8.26 -4.67
N SER A 78 3.01 -8.74 -5.85
CA SER A 78 1.79 -9.51 -6.15
C SER A 78 1.80 -10.93 -5.56
N ALA A 79 2.95 -11.39 -5.08
CA ALA A 79 3.09 -12.71 -4.45
C ALA A 79 2.83 -12.69 -2.94
N SER A 80 2.66 -11.51 -2.33
CA SER A 80 2.37 -11.41 -0.90
C SER A 80 1.03 -12.03 -0.56
N THR A 81 1.00 -12.78 0.54
CA THR A 81 -0.21 -13.45 1.04
C THR A 81 -0.48 -13.07 2.49
N GLY A 82 -1.66 -13.40 2.98
CA GLY A 82 -2.06 -13.16 4.34
C GLY A 82 -3.48 -12.65 4.44
N THR A 83 -3.91 -12.40 5.67
CA THR A 83 -5.23 -11.81 5.94
C THR A 83 -5.04 -10.54 6.77
N PHE A 84 -5.96 -9.60 6.60
CA PHE A 84 -5.94 -8.35 7.35
C PHE A 84 -7.37 -7.84 7.50
N THR A 85 -7.57 -6.94 8.44
CA THR A 85 -8.90 -6.41 8.76
C THR A 85 -8.90 -4.89 8.55
N VAL A 86 -9.90 -4.41 7.83
CA VAL A 86 -10.15 -2.97 7.65
C VAL A 86 -11.60 -2.69 8.01
N ASN A 87 -11.83 -1.77 8.92
CA ASN A 87 -13.18 -1.39 9.39
C ASN A 87 -14.01 -2.59 9.83
N GLY A 88 -13.39 -3.57 10.49
CA GLY A 88 -14.06 -4.77 10.99
C GLY A 88 -14.31 -5.84 9.95
N VAL A 89 -13.92 -5.64 8.71
CA VAL A 89 -14.07 -6.62 7.62
C VAL A 89 -12.73 -7.30 7.35
N SER A 90 -12.75 -8.64 7.32
CA SER A 90 -11.57 -9.44 7.00
C SER A 90 -11.36 -9.53 5.50
N HIS A 91 -10.12 -9.36 5.07
CA HIS A 91 -9.73 -9.45 3.66
C HIS A 91 -8.59 -10.43 3.48
N THR A 92 -8.58 -11.10 2.34
CA THR A 92 -7.45 -11.93 1.92
C THR A 92 -6.56 -11.11 0.98
N ALA A 93 -5.29 -11.01 1.31
CA ALA A 93 -4.36 -10.21 0.52
C ALA A 93 -4.17 -10.81 -0.88
N THR A 94 -4.15 -9.95 -1.88
CA THR A 94 -3.78 -10.28 -3.26
C THR A 94 -2.40 -9.75 -3.61
N GLY A 95 -1.76 -9.04 -2.68
CA GLY A 95 -0.43 -8.49 -2.79
C GLY A 95 -0.14 -7.53 -1.66
N SER A 96 0.97 -6.84 -1.73
CA SER A 96 1.32 -5.80 -0.76
C SER A 96 2.09 -4.67 -1.42
N ILE A 97 1.86 -3.45 -0.94
CA ILE A 97 2.75 -2.33 -1.19
C ILE A 97 3.91 -2.48 -0.22
N THR A 98 5.13 -2.33 -0.68
CA THR A 98 6.32 -2.35 0.17
C THR A 98 7.16 -1.09 -0.01
N HIS A 99 7.88 -0.74 1.02
CA HIS A 99 8.77 0.41 1.04
C HIS A 99 9.99 0.11 1.90
N GLN A 100 11.19 0.44 1.42
CA GLN A 100 12.41 0.33 2.19
C GLN A 100 12.83 1.71 2.67
N ARG A 101 13.02 1.84 3.99
CA ARG A 101 13.50 3.06 4.62
C ARG A 101 15.02 3.16 4.53
N GLY A 102 15.52 4.36 4.78
CA GLY A 102 16.97 4.64 4.74
C GLY A 102 17.79 3.91 5.80
N ASP A 103 17.15 3.34 6.82
CA ASP A 103 17.81 2.50 7.83
C ASP A 103 17.86 1.02 7.44
N ASN A 104 17.52 0.71 6.20
CA ASN A 104 17.51 -0.64 5.64
C ASN A 104 16.37 -1.53 6.17
N THR A 105 15.41 -0.97 6.90
CA THR A 105 14.20 -1.71 7.28
C THR A 105 13.19 -1.68 6.15
N ARG A 106 12.42 -2.73 6.06
CA ARG A 106 11.43 -2.92 5.00
C ARG A 106 10.06 -3.09 5.62
N TRP A 107 9.06 -2.42 5.03
CA TRP A 107 7.71 -2.34 5.56
C TRP A 107 6.71 -2.66 4.47
N ARG A 108 5.56 -3.28 4.85
CA ARG A 108 4.50 -3.62 3.91
C ARG A 108 3.14 -3.20 4.40
N TRP A 109 2.28 -2.91 3.45
CA TRP A 109 0.84 -2.72 3.64
C TRP A 109 0.13 -3.75 2.78
N LEU A 110 -0.59 -4.68 3.40
CA LEU A 110 -1.35 -5.70 2.67
C LEU A 110 -2.48 -5.05 1.88
N TYR A 111 -2.73 -5.59 0.71
CA TYR A 111 -3.71 -5.07 -0.24
C TYR A 111 -4.58 -6.21 -0.75
N SER A 112 -5.88 -5.94 -0.92
CA SER A 112 -6.82 -6.84 -1.59
C SER A 112 -7.53 -6.06 -2.69
N GLU A 113 -7.55 -6.62 -3.88
CA GLU A 113 -8.31 -6.04 -4.99
C GLU A 113 -9.82 -6.26 -4.86
N GLY A 114 -10.24 -7.15 -3.93
CA GLY A 114 -11.65 -7.48 -3.72
C GLY A 114 -12.16 -8.50 -4.72
N THR A 115 -13.49 -8.68 -4.72
CA THR A 115 -14.17 -9.67 -5.55
C THR A 115 -14.70 -9.01 -6.82
N ARG A 116 -14.27 -9.49 -7.98
CA ARG A 116 -14.65 -8.92 -9.28
C ARG A 116 -15.95 -9.49 -9.83
N THR A 117 -16.32 -10.70 -9.41
CA THR A 117 -17.50 -11.42 -9.91
C THR A 117 -18.21 -12.12 -8.75
N GLY A 118 -19.45 -12.55 -8.99
CA GLY A 118 -20.25 -13.31 -8.04
C GLY A 118 -21.17 -12.43 -7.18
N ASP A 119 -22.02 -13.08 -6.41
CA ASP A 119 -23.09 -12.42 -5.65
C ASP A 119 -22.60 -11.84 -4.32
N ALA A 120 -21.59 -12.47 -3.72
CA ALA A 120 -21.00 -12.05 -2.45
C ALA A 120 -19.79 -11.17 -2.67
N ALA A 121 -19.98 -10.04 -3.34
CA ALA A 121 -18.89 -9.13 -3.68
C ALA A 121 -18.37 -8.41 -2.45
N VAL A 122 -17.05 -8.44 -2.27
CA VAL A 122 -16.33 -7.67 -1.25
C VAL A 122 -15.48 -6.63 -1.95
N VAL A 123 -15.62 -5.37 -1.54
CA VAL A 123 -14.77 -4.29 -2.03
C VAL A 123 -13.33 -4.54 -1.56
N GLY A 124 -12.35 -4.15 -2.37
CA GLY A 124 -10.95 -4.22 -1.99
C GLY A 124 -10.61 -3.37 -0.78
N ALA A 125 -9.41 -3.56 -0.26
CA ALA A 125 -8.94 -2.83 0.90
C ALA A 125 -7.41 -2.70 0.88
N LEU A 126 -6.91 -1.68 1.55
CA LEU A 126 -5.49 -1.46 1.78
C LEU A 126 -5.29 -1.19 3.27
N GLU A 127 -4.34 -1.89 3.89
CA GLU A 127 -3.97 -1.63 5.27
C GLU A 127 -3.53 -0.18 5.46
N SER A 128 -3.92 0.42 6.58
CA SER A 128 -3.50 1.79 6.92
C SER A 128 -2.22 1.84 7.75
N SER A 129 -1.85 0.72 8.40
CA SER A 129 -0.65 0.64 9.22
C SER A 129 0.28 -0.44 8.68
N PRO A 130 1.59 -0.16 8.53
CA PRO A 130 2.52 -1.13 7.97
C PRO A 130 2.98 -2.15 8.99
N THR A 131 3.51 -3.26 8.47
CA THR A 131 4.21 -4.29 9.24
C THR A 131 5.64 -4.37 8.74
N GLN A 132 6.60 -4.40 9.65
CA GLN A 132 8.01 -4.61 9.30
C GLN A 132 8.22 -6.06 8.88
N ILE A 133 8.91 -6.26 7.74
CA ILE A 133 9.08 -7.60 7.15
C ILE A 133 10.55 -8.05 7.07
N ASN A 134 11.47 -7.25 7.59
CA ASN A 134 12.87 -7.68 7.72
C ASN A 134 13.50 -7.19 9.02
#